data_5a2aaa8a29207da9485c43d9759414e0
#
_entry.id   5a2aaa8a29207da9485c43d9759414e0
#
_cell.length_a   1.000
_cell.length_b   1.000
_cell.length_c   1.000
_cell.angle_alpha   90.00
_cell.angle_beta   90.00
_cell.angle_gamma   90.00
#
_symmetry.space_group_name_H-M   'P 1'
#
loop_
_entity.id
_entity.type
_entity.pdbx_description
1 polymer ?
#
loop_
_entity_poly.entity_id
_entity_poly.type
_entity_poly.pdbx_seq_one_letter_code
_entity_poly.pdbx_strand_id
1 'polypeptide(L)'
;KPIGRTPRSNVATYTGLFDHVRKLYAATDEAKRRGYTAGRFSFNVPGGRCPTCEGEGSVMVELLFLPSIYTPCPDCHGTRYEASTLEVTWHERSVADVLAMSVDEAHAFFDGEGSIHHSLAVLRDVGLGYLRLGQPATELSGGEAQRVKLASELQRASRGDTLYVL
;
A
#
# COMPACT_ATOMS: atom_id res chain seq x y z
N LYS A 1 -8.04 8.39 14.38
CA LYS A 1 -6.93 9.22 13.86
C LYS A 1 -7.23 9.58 12.41
N PRO A 2 -6.91 10.81 11.97
CA PRO A 2 -7.02 11.15 10.55
C PRO A 2 -6.08 10.28 9.73
N ILE A 3 -6.47 9.98 8.49
CA ILE A 3 -5.58 9.32 7.53
C ILE A 3 -4.38 10.26 7.30
N GLY A 4 -3.19 9.70 7.24
CA GLY A 4 -1.93 10.45 7.16
C GLY A 4 -1.91 11.48 6.03
N ARG A 5 -1.13 12.53 6.21
CA ARG A 5 -1.06 13.68 5.30
C ARG A 5 0.08 13.59 4.29
N THR A 6 0.82 12.49 4.28
CA THR A 6 1.96 12.30 3.38
C THR A 6 1.63 11.31 2.26
N PRO A 7 2.29 11.40 1.09
CA PRO A 7 2.11 10.42 0.02
C PRO A 7 2.47 8.97 0.39
N ARG A 8 3.22 8.75 1.49
CA ARG A 8 3.52 7.42 2.02
C ARG A 8 2.34 6.75 2.70
N SER A 9 1.36 7.51 3.17
CA SER A 9 0.11 6.96 3.68
C SER A 9 -0.80 6.59 2.51
N ASN A 10 -1.19 5.33 2.43
CA ASN A 10 -2.06 4.82 1.38
C ASN A 10 -3.03 3.76 1.92
N VAL A 11 -3.91 3.29 1.06
CA VAL A 11 -4.95 2.32 1.43
C VAL A 11 -4.35 1.04 2.02
N ALA A 12 -3.29 0.52 1.42
CA ALA A 12 -2.65 -0.72 1.85
C ALA A 12 -2.00 -0.59 3.23
N THR A 13 -1.31 0.52 3.50
CA THR A 13 -0.64 0.74 4.79
C THR A 13 -1.63 1.06 5.90
N TYR A 14 -2.65 1.86 5.60
CA TYR A 14 -3.63 2.25 6.59
C TYR A 14 -4.45 1.07 7.11
N THR A 15 -4.79 0.13 6.26
CA THR A 15 -5.56 -1.08 6.61
C THR A 15 -4.70 -2.18 7.25
N GLY A 16 -3.38 -2.04 7.25
CA GLY A 16 -2.46 -3.08 7.72
C GLY A 16 -2.25 -4.23 6.73
N LEU A 17 -2.95 -4.20 5.61
CA LEU A 17 -2.85 -5.19 4.54
C LEU A 17 -1.42 -5.37 4.03
N PHE A 18 -0.70 -4.27 3.89
CA PHE A 18 0.63 -4.28 3.30
C PHE A 18 1.67 -5.01 4.16
N ASP A 19 1.49 -5.09 5.48
CA ASP A 19 2.36 -5.87 6.34
C ASP A 19 2.33 -7.36 5.99
N HIS A 20 1.16 -7.88 5.64
CA HIS A 20 1.02 -9.27 5.17
C HIS A 20 1.63 -9.47 3.79
N VAL A 21 1.47 -8.50 2.89
CA VAL A 21 2.10 -8.53 1.55
C VAL A 21 3.61 -8.56 1.68
N ARG A 22 4.20 -7.72 2.52
CA ARG A 22 5.66 -7.69 2.75
C ARG A 22 6.20 -9.03 3.25
N LYS A 23 5.49 -9.67 4.18
CA LYS A 23 5.85 -11.00 4.69
C LYS A 23 5.79 -12.07 3.60
N LEU A 24 4.78 -11.99 2.74
CA LEU A 24 4.61 -12.91 1.62
C LEU A 24 5.78 -12.81 0.64
N TYR A 25 6.19 -11.61 0.28
CA TYR A 25 7.35 -11.39 -0.60
C TYR A 25 8.67 -11.81 0.05
N ALA A 26 8.84 -11.56 1.33
CA ALA A 26 10.03 -11.99 2.08
C ALA A 26 10.14 -13.52 2.20
N ALA A 27 9.03 -14.24 2.10
CA ALA A 27 8.99 -15.70 2.14
C ALA A 27 9.31 -16.36 0.79
N THR A 28 9.46 -15.61 -0.30
CA THR A 28 9.83 -16.14 -1.60
C THR A 28 11.26 -16.68 -1.58
N ASP A 29 11.56 -17.66 -2.43
CA ASP A 29 12.90 -18.24 -2.53
C ASP A 29 13.94 -17.19 -2.94
N GLU A 30 13.59 -16.31 -3.87
CA GLU A 30 14.49 -15.25 -4.33
C GLU A 30 14.82 -14.25 -3.21
N ALA A 31 13.84 -13.85 -2.41
CA ALA A 31 14.06 -12.97 -1.26
C ALA A 31 14.99 -13.64 -0.23
N LYS A 32 14.76 -14.90 0.07
CA LYS A 32 15.62 -15.67 0.98
C LYS A 32 17.04 -15.81 0.46
N ARG A 33 17.21 -16.09 -0.83
CA ARG A 33 18.51 -16.19 -1.48
C ARG A 33 19.30 -14.87 -1.39
N ARG A 34 18.62 -13.73 -1.50
CA ARG A 34 19.21 -12.40 -1.40
C ARG A 34 19.37 -11.89 0.03
N GLY A 35 18.83 -12.60 1.03
CA GLY A 35 18.81 -12.16 2.41
C GLY A 35 17.82 -11.02 2.66
N TYR A 36 16.78 -10.88 1.86
CA TYR A 36 15.76 -9.85 2.00
C TYR A 36 14.72 -10.25 3.04
N THR A 37 14.53 -9.39 4.02
CA THR A 37 13.47 -9.53 5.03
C THR A 37 12.25 -8.69 4.64
N ALA A 38 11.19 -8.77 5.43
CA ALA A 38 9.98 -7.95 5.21
C ALA A 38 10.28 -6.44 5.18
N GLY A 39 11.30 -5.98 5.90
CA GLY A 39 11.74 -4.58 5.89
C GLY A 39 12.23 -4.11 4.51
N ARG A 40 12.77 -5.00 3.69
CA ARG A 40 13.20 -4.67 2.33
C ARG A 40 12.05 -4.18 1.45
N PHE A 41 10.85 -4.69 1.68
CA PHE A 41 9.66 -4.37 0.91
C PHE A 41 8.83 -3.22 1.52
N SER A 42 9.34 -2.58 2.59
CA SER A 42 8.74 -1.39 3.16
C SER A 42 9.24 -0.14 2.45
N PHE A 43 8.33 0.76 2.09
CA PHE A 43 8.70 2.10 1.60
C PHE A 43 8.75 3.15 2.73
N ASN A 44 8.52 2.76 3.98
CA ASN A 44 8.59 3.65 5.14
C ASN A 44 9.95 3.65 5.85
N VAL A 45 10.80 2.69 5.53
CA VAL A 45 12.15 2.56 6.12
C VAL A 45 13.20 2.44 5.02
N PRO A 46 14.45 2.89 5.27
CA PRO A 46 15.55 2.71 4.32
C PRO A 46 15.85 1.24 4.08
N GLY A 47 16.48 0.93 2.95
CA GLY A 47 17.01 -0.40 2.62
C GLY A 47 16.47 -1.01 1.36
N GLY A 48 15.23 -0.70 0.97
CA GLY A 48 14.63 -1.22 -0.26
C GLY A 48 13.84 -0.18 -1.03
N ARG A 49 13.55 0.95 -0.39
CA ARG A 49 12.82 2.05 -1.01
C ARG A 49 13.72 2.90 -1.90
N CYS A 50 13.13 3.60 -2.85
CA CYS A 50 13.83 4.59 -3.65
C CYS A 50 14.45 5.68 -2.76
N PRO A 51 15.78 5.92 -2.84
CA PRO A 51 16.42 6.92 -2.00
C PRO A 51 16.08 8.36 -2.38
N THR A 52 15.71 8.60 -3.64
CA THR A 52 15.39 9.95 -4.14
C THR A 52 14.08 10.47 -3.56
N CYS A 53 13.01 9.69 -3.62
CA CYS A 53 11.71 10.08 -3.07
C CYS A 53 11.44 9.51 -1.67
N GLU A 54 12.37 8.77 -1.12
CA GLU A 54 12.24 8.12 0.19
C GLU A 54 10.95 7.29 0.34
N GLY A 55 10.55 6.64 -0.73
CA GLY A 55 9.37 5.77 -0.75
C GLY A 55 8.03 6.50 -0.98
N GLU A 56 8.05 7.80 -1.21
CA GLU A 56 6.82 8.55 -1.50
C GLU A 56 6.28 8.32 -2.92
N GLY A 57 7.13 7.87 -3.84
CA GLY A 57 6.77 7.68 -5.25
C GLY A 57 6.65 8.99 -6.03
N SER A 58 6.69 10.12 -5.34
CA SER A 58 6.59 11.46 -5.91
C SER A 58 7.54 12.40 -5.22
N VAL A 59 7.84 13.49 -5.89
CA VAL A 59 8.65 14.60 -5.36
C VAL A 59 7.84 15.88 -5.43
N MET A 60 8.03 16.76 -4.44
CA MET A 60 7.36 18.05 -4.40
C MET A 60 8.14 19.03 -5.26
N VAL A 61 7.44 19.70 -6.17
CA VAL A 61 7.99 20.80 -6.98
C VAL A 61 7.39 22.10 -6.47
N GLU A 62 8.26 23.00 -6.02
CA GLU A 62 7.87 24.35 -5.61
C GLU A 62 7.77 25.26 -6.84
N LEU A 63 6.62 25.91 -6.94
CA LEU A 63 6.36 26.89 -8.01
C LEU A 63 6.37 28.28 -7.40
N LEU A 64 7.06 29.24 -8.08
CA LEU A 64 7.35 30.57 -7.54
C LEU A 64 6.10 31.38 -7.12
N PHE A 65 4.98 31.22 -7.79
CA PHE A 65 3.75 31.99 -7.53
C PHE A 65 2.48 31.12 -7.44
N LEU A 66 2.65 29.79 -7.40
CA LEU A 66 1.56 28.82 -7.39
C LEU A 66 1.77 27.82 -6.22
N PRO A 67 0.72 27.14 -5.78
CA PRO A 67 0.87 26.07 -4.79
C PRO A 67 1.83 24.99 -5.30
N SER A 68 2.63 24.45 -4.39
CA SER A 68 3.52 23.32 -4.69
C SER A 68 2.71 22.12 -5.20
N ILE A 69 3.27 21.40 -6.16
CA ILE A 69 2.66 20.22 -6.74
C ILE A 69 3.55 18.99 -6.51
N TYR A 70 2.94 17.81 -6.46
CA TYR A 70 3.66 16.54 -6.47
C TYR A 70 3.72 16.00 -7.90
N THR A 71 4.93 15.59 -8.32
CA THR A 71 5.16 14.92 -9.59
C THR A 71 5.75 13.54 -9.37
N PRO A 72 5.57 12.57 -10.28
CA PRO A 72 6.22 11.28 -10.15
C PRO A 72 7.74 11.43 -9.97
N CYS A 73 8.31 10.61 -9.07
CA CYS A 73 9.75 10.60 -8.85
C CYS A 73 10.48 10.28 -10.16
N PRO A 74 11.50 11.08 -10.56
CA PRO A 74 12.20 10.86 -11.81
C PRO A 74 13.05 9.58 -11.83
N ASP A 75 13.42 9.06 -10.66
CA ASP A 75 14.26 7.86 -10.57
C ASP A 75 13.43 6.58 -10.52
N CYS A 76 12.43 6.50 -9.66
CA CYS A 76 11.60 5.30 -9.54
C CYS A 76 10.32 5.33 -10.36
N HIS A 77 10.00 6.45 -11.00
CA HIS A 77 8.80 6.62 -11.82
C HIS A 77 7.48 6.27 -11.09
N GLY A 78 7.44 6.55 -9.79
CA GLY A 78 6.27 6.30 -8.96
C GLY A 78 6.21 4.92 -8.30
N THR A 79 7.19 4.04 -8.54
CA THR A 79 7.19 2.69 -7.96
C THR A 79 7.50 2.65 -6.48
N ARG A 80 8.17 3.66 -5.92
CA ARG A 80 8.58 3.81 -4.51
C ARG A 80 9.82 3.00 -4.11
N TYR A 81 10.33 2.11 -4.95
CA TYR A 81 11.37 1.13 -4.62
C TYR A 81 12.59 1.22 -5.52
N GLU A 82 13.72 0.74 -5.00
CA GLU A 82 14.90 0.45 -5.80
C GLU A 82 14.63 -0.69 -6.79
N ALA A 83 15.32 -0.68 -7.92
CA ALA A 83 15.17 -1.71 -8.94
C ALA A 83 15.43 -3.13 -8.40
N SER A 84 16.43 -3.29 -7.54
CA SER A 84 16.77 -4.58 -6.93
C SER A 84 15.65 -5.17 -6.07
N THR A 85 14.86 -4.33 -5.39
CA THR A 85 13.68 -4.76 -4.64
C THR A 85 12.58 -5.26 -5.58
N LEU A 86 12.41 -4.61 -6.72
CA LEU A 86 11.38 -4.95 -7.72
C LEU A 86 11.70 -6.23 -8.52
N GLU A 87 12.94 -6.72 -8.46
CA GLU A 87 13.34 -7.98 -9.06
C GLU A 87 12.76 -9.20 -8.34
N VAL A 88 12.39 -9.05 -7.08
CA VAL A 88 11.67 -10.09 -6.33
C VAL A 88 10.20 -10.05 -6.69
N THR A 89 9.68 -11.15 -7.20
CA THR A 89 8.30 -11.28 -7.64
C THR A 89 7.59 -12.42 -6.91
N TRP A 90 6.28 -12.28 -6.81
CA TRP A 90 5.37 -13.34 -6.39
C TRP A 90 4.27 -13.46 -7.44
N HIS A 91 4.08 -14.66 -8.01
CA HIS A 91 3.21 -14.88 -9.17
C HIS A 91 3.46 -13.85 -10.29
N GLU A 92 4.74 -13.62 -10.60
CA GLU A 92 5.22 -12.74 -11.67
C GLU A 92 4.92 -11.24 -11.47
N ARG A 93 4.56 -10.82 -10.25
CA ARG A 93 4.28 -9.42 -9.90
C ARG A 93 5.22 -8.94 -8.81
N SER A 94 5.76 -7.74 -8.96
CA SER A 94 6.53 -7.05 -7.92
C SER A 94 5.62 -6.40 -6.88
N VAL A 95 6.20 -5.94 -5.77
CA VAL A 95 5.44 -5.16 -4.78
C VAL A 95 4.89 -3.86 -5.37
N ALA A 96 5.57 -3.26 -6.33
CA ALA A 96 5.08 -2.07 -7.04
C ALA A 96 3.86 -2.40 -7.90
N ASP A 97 3.86 -3.55 -8.57
CA ASP A 97 2.71 -4.02 -9.33
C ASP A 97 1.48 -4.22 -8.43
N VAL A 98 1.69 -4.76 -7.23
CA VAL A 98 0.62 -4.93 -6.23
C VAL A 98 0.05 -3.58 -5.80
N LEU A 99 0.89 -2.61 -5.51
CA LEU A 99 0.44 -1.26 -5.14
C LEU A 99 -0.33 -0.55 -6.27
N ALA A 100 -0.04 -0.89 -7.52
CA ALA A 100 -0.75 -0.37 -8.69
C ALA A 100 -2.10 -1.06 -8.95
N MET A 101 -2.36 -2.22 -8.34
CA MET A 101 -3.64 -2.93 -8.49
C MET A 101 -4.77 -2.18 -7.79
N SER A 102 -5.96 -2.24 -8.37
CA SER A 102 -7.19 -1.92 -7.65
C SER A 102 -7.46 -2.96 -6.56
N VAL A 103 -8.29 -2.61 -5.60
CA VAL A 103 -8.76 -3.57 -4.57
C VAL A 103 -9.38 -4.81 -5.22
N ASP A 104 -10.20 -4.62 -6.26
CA ASP A 104 -10.83 -5.75 -6.98
C ASP A 104 -9.79 -6.65 -7.66
N GLU A 105 -8.81 -6.06 -8.35
CA GLU A 105 -7.73 -6.82 -9.00
C GLU A 105 -6.90 -7.59 -7.98
N ALA A 106 -6.53 -6.95 -6.87
CA ALA A 106 -5.75 -7.55 -5.81
C ALA A 106 -6.53 -8.66 -5.10
N HIS A 107 -7.84 -8.51 -4.92
CA HIS A 107 -8.70 -9.55 -4.34
C HIS A 107 -8.65 -10.83 -5.16
N ALA A 108 -8.69 -10.74 -6.48
CA ALA A 108 -8.53 -11.90 -7.36
C ALA A 108 -7.10 -12.46 -7.33
N PHE A 109 -6.10 -11.58 -7.34
CA PHE A 109 -4.68 -11.95 -7.35
C PHE A 109 -4.24 -12.70 -6.09
N PHE A 110 -4.72 -12.29 -4.92
CA PHE A 110 -4.42 -12.92 -3.63
C PHE A 110 -5.43 -13.97 -3.19
N ASP A 111 -6.14 -14.58 -4.13
CA ASP A 111 -7.03 -15.70 -3.83
C ASP A 111 -6.25 -16.83 -3.14
N GLY A 112 -6.77 -17.32 -2.02
CA GLY A 112 -6.09 -18.31 -1.18
C GLY A 112 -5.16 -17.73 -0.10
N GLU A 113 -4.83 -16.45 -0.13
CA GLU A 113 -4.00 -15.77 0.88
C GLU A 113 -4.89 -15.15 1.97
N GLY A 114 -5.30 -15.97 2.94
CA GLY A 114 -6.39 -15.70 3.88
C GLY A 114 -6.46 -14.29 4.48
N SER A 115 -5.39 -13.81 5.13
CA SER A 115 -5.38 -12.48 5.78
C SER A 115 -5.47 -11.34 4.78
N ILE A 116 -4.75 -11.44 3.67
CA ILE A 116 -4.75 -10.43 2.58
C ILE A 116 -6.11 -10.42 1.91
N HIS A 117 -6.61 -11.57 1.53
CA HIS A 117 -7.90 -11.74 0.85
C HIS A 117 -9.06 -11.22 1.71
N HIS A 118 -9.05 -11.51 3.01
CA HIS A 118 -10.07 -11.01 3.94
C HIS A 118 -10.09 -9.48 4.01
N SER A 119 -8.92 -8.85 4.15
CA SER A 119 -8.81 -7.39 4.19
C SER A 119 -9.34 -6.75 2.90
N LEU A 120 -9.04 -7.34 1.76
CA LEU A 120 -9.53 -6.86 0.46
C LEU A 120 -11.04 -7.05 0.32
N ALA A 121 -11.58 -8.16 0.81
CA ALA A 121 -13.01 -8.39 0.81
C ALA A 121 -13.78 -7.33 1.61
N VAL A 122 -13.26 -6.94 2.79
CA VAL A 122 -13.87 -5.86 3.59
C VAL A 122 -13.86 -4.52 2.84
N LEU A 123 -12.76 -4.18 2.17
CA LEU A 123 -12.69 -2.97 1.34
C LEU A 123 -13.70 -3.00 0.19
N ARG A 124 -13.90 -4.14 -0.44
CA ARG A 124 -14.93 -4.31 -1.48
C ARG A 124 -16.34 -4.12 -0.92
N ASP A 125 -16.60 -4.69 0.24
CA ASP A 125 -17.92 -4.65 0.90
C ASP A 125 -18.36 -3.22 1.25
N VAL A 126 -17.41 -2.34 1.56
CA VAL A 126 -17.68 -0.92 1.77
C VAL A 126 -17.67 -0.08 0.48
N GLY A 127 -17.61 -0.73 -0.68
CA GLY A 127 -17.71 -0.06 -1.99
C GLY A 127 -16.42 0.55 -2.51
N LEU A 128 -15.25 0.13 -2.03
CA LEU A 128 -13.94 0.68 -2.41
C LEU A 128 -13.14 -0.22 -3.37
N GLY A 129 -13.80 -1.12 -4.09
CA GLY A 129 -13.15 -2.04 -5.02
C GLY A 129 -12.34 -1.36 -6.14
N TYR A 130 -12.69 -0.15 -6.49
CA TYR A 130 -12.03 0.64 -7.55
C TYR A 130 -10.76 1.36 -7.10
N LEU A 131 -10.52 1.55 -5.79
CA LEU A 131 -9.33 2.22 -5.28
C LEU A 131 -8.08 1.39 -5.53
N ARG A 132 -6.98 2.05 -5.90
CA ARG A 132 -5.67 1.40 -5.95
C ARG A 132 -5.07 1.26 -4.56
N LEU A 133 -4.37 0.16 -4.32
CA LEU A 133 -3.77 -0.12 -3.00
C LEU A 133 -2.74 0.92 -2.60
N GLY A 134 -1.94 1.38 -3.55
CA GLY A 134 -0.91 2.39 -3.34
C GLY A 134 -1.39 3.82 -3.49
N GLN A 135 -2.67 4.05 -3.72
CA GLN A 135 -3.20 5.40 -3.89
C GLN A 135 -2.94 6.24 -2.64
N PRO A 136 -2.25 7.40 -2.77
CA PRO A 136 -1.97 8.26 -1.62
C PRO A 136 -3.23 8.71 -0.92
N ALA A 137 -3.21 8.73 0.40
CA ALA A 137 -4.35 9.18 1.20
C ALA A 137 -4.75 10.63 0.90
N THR A 138 -3.80 11.44 0.43
CA THR A 138 -4.03 12.84 0.02
C THR A 138 -4.92 12.97 -1.23
N GLU A 139 -5.04 11.91 -2.02
CA GLU A 139 -5.89 11.87 -3.23
C GLU A 139 -7.31 11.35 -2.96
N LEU A 140 -7.58 10.85 -1.74
CA LEU A 140 -8.88 10.31 -1.40
C LEU A 140 -9.89 11.43 -1.13
N SER A 141 -11.13 11.25 -1.60
CA SER A 141 -12.25 12.09 -1.17
C SER A 141 -12.56 11.88 0.31
N GLY A 142 -13.28 12.82 0.93
CA GLY A 142 -13.70 12.69 2.32
C GLY A 142 -14.50 11.40 2.58
N GLY A 143 -15.41 11.05 1.67
CA GLY A 143 -16.20 9.82 1.76
C GLY A 143 -15.37 8.57 1.60
N GLU A 144 -14.39 8.55 0.68
CA GLU A 144 -13.46 7.45 0.51
C GLU A 144 -12.59 7.25 1.75
N ALA A 145 -12.04 8.34 2.30
CA ALA A 145 -11.25 8.30 3.51
C ALA A 145 -12.04 7.75 4.71
N GLN A 146 -13.31 8.14 4.87
CA GLN A 146 -14.19 7.61 5.92
C GLN A 146 -14.46 6.11 5.73
N ARG A 147 -14.69 5.66 4.51
CA ARG A 147 -14.92 4.24 4.21
C ARG A 147 -13.66 3.39 4.42
N VAL A 148 -12.47 3.91 4.12
CA VAL A 148 -11.21 3.24 4.46
C VAL A 148 -11.07 3.06 5.97
N LYS A 149 -11.40 4.09 6.75
CA LYS A 149 -11.43 3.99 8.21
C LYS A 149 -12.42 2.93 8.68
N LEU A 150 -13.63 2.94 8.13
CA LEU A 150 -14.66 1.95 8.47
C LEU A 150 -14.16 0.52 8.18
N ALA A 151 -13.55 0.29 7.02
CA ALA A 151 -12.98 -1.00 6.67
C ALA A 151 -11.89 -1.44 7.67
N SER A 152 -11.01 -0.53 8.08
CA SER A 152 -9.98 -0.80 9.08
C SER A 152 -10.57 -1.16 10.44
N GLU A 153 -11.61 -0.49 10.88
CA GLU A 153 -12.32 -0.77 12.13
C GLU A 153 -13.04 -2.12 12.08
N LEU A 154 -13.71 -2.43 10.98
CA LEU A 154 -14.39 -3.72 10.78
C LEU A 154 -13.41 -4.90 10.81
N GLN A 155 -12.21 -4.75 10.27
CA GLN A 155 -11.16 -5.76 10.35
C GLN A 155 -10.70 -6.01 11.80
N ARG A 156 -10.60 -4.96 12.60
CA ARG A 156 -10.26 -5.08 14.03
C ARG A 156 -11.37 -5.74 14.83
N ALA A 157 -12.62 -5.40 14.54
CA ALA A 157 -13.79 -5.97 15.19
C ALA A 157 -13.92 -7.48 14.99
N SER A 158 -13.54 -7.98 13.82
CA SER A 158 -13.58 -9.42 13.54
C SER A 158 -12.55 -10.23 14.34
N ARG A 159 -11.62 -9.53 15.03
CA ARG A 159 -10.61 -10.13 15.90
C ARG A 159 -10.93 -10.04 17.40
N GLY A 160 -12.03 -9.43 17.77
CA GLY A 160 -12.45 -9.26 19.16
C GLY A 160 -13.92 -8.85 19.28
N ASP A 161 -14.55 -9.16 20.40
CA ASP A 161 -15.94 -8.82 20.70
C ASP A 161 -16.11 -7.30 20.91
N THR A 162 -16.06 -6.54 19.84
CA THR A 162 -16.33 -5.08 19.91
C THR A 162 -17.71 -4.80 19.32
N LEU A 163 -18.61 -4.34 20.19
CA LEU A 163 -19.94 -3.91 19.79
C LEU A 163 -19.85 -2.48 19.23
N TYR A 164 -20.23 -2.29 17.96
CA TYR A 164 -20.38 -0.96 17.38
C TYR A 164 -21.82 -0.48 17.56
N VAL A 165 -21.96 0.66 18.22
CA VAL A 165 -23.23 1.41 18.25
C VAL A 165 -23.15 2.47 17.17
N LEU A 166 -24.00 2.34 16.16
CA LEU A 166 -24.17 3.33 15.09
C LEU A 166 -25.06 4.47 15.58
#